data_3e765d2d752f09e7ed5b79eddf056cc1
#
_entry.id   3e765d2d752f09e7ed5b79eddf056cc1
#
_cell.length_a   1.000
_cell.length_b   1.000
_cell.length_c   1.000
_cell.angle_alpha   90.00
_cell.angle_beta   90.00
_cell.angle_gamma   90.00
#
_symmetry.space_group_name_H-M   'P 1'
#
loop_
_entity.id
_entity.type
_entity.pdbx_description
1 polymer ?
#
loop_
_entity_poly.entity_id
_entity_poly.type
_entity_poly.pdbx_seq_one_letter_code
_entity_poly.pdbx_strand_id
1 'polypeptide(L)'
;MRLIHTSLFLASALVLSACKQDAEPAATPAGSAPETAAGTPAPAADPATPPAMEAAVATAELQPTKDSTVKGSIRFTLVDGRLHASGDISGLKPGSEHGFHIHEKGDCSAPDGSSAGGHFNPGNAEHGSIDAAAHHGGDMPNIVADAQGNARVDGPVSSNVNAGKGDGFDIIGRGLIVHADPDDYHSQPTGNAGARLACAVIAKAE
;
A
#
# COMPACT_ATOMS: atom_id res chain seq x y z
N MET A 1 13.39 -45.01 34.40
CA MET A 1 12.91 -45.98 33.40
C MET A 1 13.08 -45.37 32.02
N ARG A 2 14.10 -45.83 31.32
CA ARG A 2 14.49 -45.36 29.97
C ARG A 2 13.73 -46.14 28.93
N LEU A 3 13.12 -45.51 27.97
CA LEU A 3 12.75 -46.13 26.69
C LEU A 3 13.32 -45.31 25.54
N ILE A 4 14.28 -45.95 24.93
CA ILE A 4 14.95 -45.57 23.68
C ILE A 4 14.10 -46.13 22.55
N HIS A 5 13.70 -45.32 21.57
CA HIS A 5 13.17 -45.83 20.30
C HIS A 5 14.05 -45.34 19.17
N THR A 6 14.65 -46.32 18.59
CA THR A 6 15.61 -46.31 17.49
C THR A 6 14.95 -46.07 16.13
N SER A 7 15.62 -45.30 15.35
CA SER A 7 15.63 -45.02 13.91
C SER A 7 15.11 -46.09 12.95
N LEU A 8 14.54 -45.63 11.86
CA LEU A 8 14.69 -46.33 10.56
C LEU A 8 14.79 -45.30 9.43
N PHE A 9 15.99 -45.26 8.84
CA PHE A 9 16.29 -44.56 7.60
C PHE A 9 15.72 -45.38 6.44
N LEU A 10 15.04 -44.75 5.51
CA LEU A 10 14.77 -45.31 4.20
C LEU A 10 15.26 -44.33 3.13
N ALA A 11 16.36 -44.71 2.53
CA ALA A 11 16.93 -44.11 1.32
C ALA A 11 16.18 -44.66 0.11
N SER A 12 15.74 -43.80 -0.78
CA SER A 12 15.30 -44.21 -2.12
C SER A 12 15.98 -43.39 -3.20
N ALA A 13 16.55 -44.13 -4.13
CA ALA A 13 17.50 -43.77 -5.12
C ALA A 13 16.90 -43.00 -6.32
N LEU A 14 17.81 -42.30 -7.00
CA LEU A 14 17.70 -41.63 -8.29
C LEU A 14 17.19 -42.54 -9.41
N VAL A 15 16.42 -41.95 -10.33
CA VAL A 15 16.41 -42.34 -11.74
C VAL A 15 16.54 -41.06 -12.60
N LEU A 16 17.74 -40.93 -13.21
CA LEU A 16 17.99 -40.04 -14.35
C LEU A 16 17.37 -40.68 -15.60
N SER A 17 16.61 -39.89 -16.36
CA SER A 17 16.31 -40.21 -17.75
C SER A 17 16.69 -39.03 -18.64
N ALA A 18 17.77 -39.18 -19.36
CA ALA A 18 18.23 -38.30 -20.42
C ALA A 18 17.55 -38.70 -21.74
N CYS A 19 16.90 -37.78 -22.40
CA CYS A 19 16.59 -37.91 -23.83
C CYS A 19 17.24 -36.75 -24.59
N LYS A 20 18.28 -37.13 -25.31
CA LYS A 20 18.90 -36.36 -26.37
C LYS A 20 18.06 -36.52 -27.64
N GLN A 21 17.77 -35.46 -28.32
CA GLN A 21 17.35 -35.48 -29.71
C GLN A 21 18.07 -34.38 -30.48
N ASP A 22 19.04 -34.82 -31.27
CA ASP A 22 19.68 -34.07 -32.34
C ASP A 22 18.75 -34.07 -33.56
N ALA A 23 18.61 -32.94 -34.22
CA ALA A 23 18.19 -32.84 -35.60
C ALA A 23 18.75 -31.58 -36.25
N GLU A 24 19.53 -31.81 -37.26
CA GLU A 24 20.30 -30.92 -38.12
C GLU A 24 19.44 -30.37 -39.29
N PRO A 25 19.98 -29.48 -40.14
CA PRO A 25 19.28 -28.32 -40.69
C PRO A 25 18.73 -28.56 -42.10
N ALA A 26 17.73 -27.86 -42.50
CA ALA A 26 17.28 -27.79 -43.87
C ALA A 26 17.33 -26.37 -44.42
N ALA A 27 17.88 -26.31 -45.61
CA ALA A 27 18.27 -25.18 -46.41
C ALA A 27 17.16 -24.18 -46.77
N THR A 28 17.59 -22.92 -46.93
CA THR A 28 16.92 -21.78 -47.57
C THR A 28 16.48 -22.08 -49.03
N PRO A 29 15.46 -21.38 -49.52
CA PRO A 29 15.63 -20.62 -50.74
C PRO A 29 15.28 -19.15 -50.60
N ALA A 30 16.08 -18.34 -51.27
CA ALA A 30 15.90 -16.92 -51.47
C ALA A 30 14.60 -16.61 -52.22
N GLY A 31 13.86 -15.64 -51.74
CA GLY A 31 12.67 -15.10 -52.38
C GLY A 31 12.57 -13.60 -52.10
N SER A 32 12.88 -12.84 -53.10
CA SER A 32 12.44 -11.48 -53.51
C SER A 32 11.88 -10.52 -52.41
N ALA A 33 12.57 -9.42 -52.23
CA ALA A 33 12.04 -8.24 -51.53
C ALA A 33 10.87 -7.63 -52.26
N PRO A 34 9.82 -7.20 -51.56
CA PRO A 34 8.89 -6.15 -52.05
C PRO A 34 9.28 -4.78 -51.48
N GLU A 35 9.22 -3.89 -52.36
CA GLU A 35 9.26 -2.43 -52.38
C GLU A 35 8.74 -1.73 -51.15
N THR A 36 9.55 -0.80 -50.64
CA THR A 36 9.23 0.15 -49.58
C THR A 36 8.05 1.05 -49.99
N ALA A 37 6.90 0.81 -49.44
CA ALA A 37 5.85 1.81 -49.36
C ALA A 37 6.16 2.76 -48.20
N ALA A 38 6.38 4.02 -48.54
CA ALA A 38 6.54 5.11 -47.57
C ALA A 38 5.25 5.26 -46.76
N GLY A 39 5.30 4.75 -45.51
CA GLY A 39 4.22 4.95 -44.56
C GLY A 39 4.25 6.39 -44.05
N THR A 40 3.13 7.09 -44.27
CA THR A 40 2.83 8.39 -43.66
C THR A 40 3.09 8.33 -42.16
N PRO A 41 3.85 9.25 -41.55
CA PRO A 41 4.03 9.28 -40.12
C PRO A 41 2.66 9.48 -39.42
N ALA A 42 2.35 8.61 -38.49
CA ALA A 42 1.20 8.77 -37.62
C ALA A 42 1.32 10.12 -36.86
N PRO A 43 0.22 10.84 -36.67
CA PRO A 43 0.24 12.06 -35.88
C PRO A 43 0.78 11.75 -34.48
N ALA A 44 1.74 12.56 -34.03
CA ALA A 44 2.25 12.49 -32.68
C ALA A 44 1.05 12.64 -31.71
N ALA A 45 0.91 11.69 -30.78
CA ALA A 45 -0.05 11.84 -29.71
C ALA A 45 0.28 13.11 -28.93
N ASP A 46 -0.70 13.99 -28.80
CA ASP A 46 -0.60 15.15 -27.90
C ASP A 46 -0.19 14.67 -26.51
N PRO A 47 0.72 15.38 -25.82
CA PRO A 47 1.03 15.07 -24.44
C PRO A 47 -0.29 15.17 -23.64
N ALA A 48 -0.75 14.04 -23.08
CA ALA A 48 -1.94 14.00 -22.27
C ALA A 48 -1.83 15.09 -21.19
N THR A 49 -2.76 16.02 -21.19
CA THR A 49 -2.90 17.02 -20.13
C THR A 49 -2.99 16.24 -18.81
N PRO A 50 -2.15 16.54 -17.80
CA PRO A 50 -2.27 15.88 -16.51
C PRO A 50 -3.72 16.02 -16.03
N PRO A 51 -4.33 14.97 -15.46
CA PRO A 51 -5.68 15.08 -14.93
C PRO A 51 -5.74 16.26 -13.97
N ALA A 52 -6.76 17.11 -14.13
CA ALA A 52 -6.98 18.23 -13.22
C ALA A 52 -7.04 17.65 -11.80
N MET A 53 -6.14 18.10 -10.92
CA MET A 53 -6.12 17.66 -9.53
C MET A 53 -7.46 18.11 -8.91
N GLU A 54 -8.31 17.16 -8.56
CA GLU A 54 -9.53 17.47 -7.83
C GLU A 54 -9.20 18.20 -6.53
N ALA A 55 -10.06 19.15 -6.15
CA ALA A 55 -9.84 19.93 -4.92
C ALA A 55 -9.81 18.97 -3.71
N ALA A 56 -8.84 19.16 -2.82
CA ALA A 56 -8.79 18.39 -1.60
C ALA A 56 -10.04 18.65 -0.75
N VAL A 57 -10.61 17.60 -0.19
CA VAL A 57 -11.71 17.69 0.78
C VAL A 57 -11.20 17.65 2.22
N ALA A 58 -10.03 17.04 2.44
CA ALA A 58 -9.35 17.02 3.73
C ALA A 58 -7.82 16.95 3.55
N THR A 59 -7.09 17.34 4.59
CA THR A 59 -5.63 17.31 4.67
C THR A 59 -5.16 16.76 6.01
N ALA A 60 -3.94 16.23 6.06
CA ALA A 60 -3.31 15.77 7.30
C ALA A 60 -1.80 16.04 7.25
N GLU A 61 -1.29 16.78 8.24
CA GLU A 61 0.13 17.09 8.39
C GLU A 61 0.74 16.17 9.45
N LEU A 62 1.39 15.11 8.99
CA LEU A 62 2.04 14.11 9.84
C LEU A 62 3.23 14.71 10.59
N GLN A 63 3.19 14.62 11.91
CA GLN A 63 4.26 15.01 12.80
C GLN A 63 4.90 13.77 13.44
N PRO A 64 6.21 13.76 13.65
CA PRO A 64 6.89 12.64 14.26
C PRO A 64 6.42 12.40 15.70
N THR A 65 6.26 11.15 16.08
CA THR A 65 6.14 10.73 17.47
C THR A 65 7.50 10.78 18.17
N LYS A 66 7.53 10.53 19.48
CA LYS A 66 8.77 10.46 20.24
C LYS A 66 9.74 9.44 19.59
N ASP A 67 11.00 9.84 19.49
CA ASP A 67 12.10 9.04 18.93
C ASP A 67 11.95 8.70 17.42
N SER A 68 11.05 9.37 16.70
CA SER A 68 10.86 9.25 15.27
C SER A 68 11.27 10.52 14.52
N THR A 69 11.54 10.38 13.21
CA THR A 69 11.79 11.48 12.28
C THR A 69 10.77 11.53 11.14
N VAL A 70 9.78 10.63 11.19
CA VAL A 70 8.79 10.47 10.11
C VAL A 70 7.82 11.62 10.11
N LYS A 71 7.68 12.25 8.95
CA LYS A 71 6.77 13.38 8.71
C LYS A 71 6.27 13.36 7.26
N GLY A 72 5.18 14.07 7.01
CA GLY A 72 4.62 14.14 5.66
C GLY A 72 3.36 14.96 5.59
N SER A 73 2.86 15.17 4.38
CA SER A 73 1.61 15.85 4.11
C SER A 73 0.74 14.99 3.22
N ILE A 74 -0.49 14.74 3.64
CA ILE A 74 -1.46 13.92 2.93
C ILE A 74 -2.68 14.75 2.59
N ARG A 75 -3.16 14.60 1.37
CA ARG A 75 -4.40 15.18 0.86
C ARG A 75 -5.39 14.06 0.58
N PHE A 76 -6.63 14.30 0.92
CA PHE A 76 -7.75 13.44 0.55
C PHE A 76 -8.59 14.15 -0.49
N THR A 77 -8.83 13.50 -1.62
CA THR A 77 -9.66 14.00 -2.72
C THR A 77 -10.79 13.02 -2.99
N LEU A 78 -11.80 13.43 -3.74
CA LEU A 78 -12.81 12.52 -4.25
C LEU A 78 -12.49 12.22 -5.72
N VAL A 79 -12.24 10.95 -6.01
CA VAL A 79 -12.07 10.45 -7.37
C VAL A 79 -13.23 9.50 -7.66
N ASP A 80 -14.06 9.82 -8.63
CA ASP A 80 -15.28 9.06 -8.94
C ASP A 80 -16.19 8.79 -7.72
N GLY A 81 -16.25 9.77 -6.80
CA GLY A 81 -17.05 9.69 -5.59
C GLY A 81 -16.44 8.84 -4.45
N ARG A 82 -15.20 8.36 -4.62
CA ARG A 82 -14.42 7.63 -3.60
C ARG A 82 -13.31 8.49 -3.04
N LEU A 83 -13.01 8.32 -1.77
CA LEU A 83 -11.85 8.96 -1.17
C LEU A 83 -10.55 8.33 -1.70
N HIS A 84 -9.63 9.20 -2.08
CA HIS A 84 -8.29 8.90 -2.53
C HIS A 84 -7.30 9.70 -1.69
N ALA A 85 -6.27 9.05 -1.18
CA ALA A 85 -5.18 9.68 -0.43
C ALA A 85 -3.98 9.88 -1.35
N SER A 86 -3.38 11.05 -1.32
CA SER A 86 -2.15 11.36 -2.05
C SER A 86 -1.23 12.25 -1.24
N GLY A 87 0.09 12.09 -1.41
CA GLY A 87 1.07 12.91 -0.70
C GLY A 87 2.41 12.23 -0.56
N ASP A 88 3.29 12.86 0.22
CA ASP A 88 4.66 12.40 0.42
C ASP A 88 4.96 12.28 1.92
N ILE A 89 5.67 11.21 2.28
CA ILE A 89 6.13 10.92 3.64
C ILE A 89 7.64 10.74 3.57
N SER A 90 8.36 11.25 4.54
CA SER A 90 9.82 11.18 4.63
C SER A 90 10.30 10.75 6.02
N GLY A 91 11.57 10.37 6.14
CA GLY A 91 12.16 9.96 7.42
C GLY A 91 11.91 8.50 7.77
N LEU A 92 11.40 7.70 6.85
CA LEU A 92 11.22 6.26 6.98
C LEU A 92 12.56 5.52 6.85
N LYS A 93 12.59 4.28 7.29
CA LYS A 93 13.74 3.41 7.03
C LYS A 93 13.80 3.07 5.54
N PRO A 94 14.93 3.28 4.86
CA PRO A 94 15.05 2.97 3.43
C PRO A 94 14.64 1.54 3.08
N GLY A 95 13.77 1.40 2.07
CA GLY A 95 13.33 0.11 1.55
C GLY A 95 12.38 -0.67 2.45
N SER A 96 11.85 -0.06 3.53
CA SER A 96 10.88 -0.71 4.42
C SER A 96 9.45 -0.47 3.99
N GLU A 97 8.57 -1.32 4.48
CA GLU A 97 7.12 -1.23 4.34
C GLU A 97 6.50 -0.90 5.70
N HIS A 98 5.42 -0.13 5.70
CA HIS A 98 4.82 0.41 6.92
C HIS A 98 3.30 0.39 6.83
N GLY A 99 2.64 0.01 7.92
CA GLY A 99 1.21 0.19 8.09
C GLY A 99 0.85 1.68 8.09
N PHE A 100 -0.27 1.99 7.46
CA PHE A 100 -0.75 3.35 7.30
C PHE A 100 -2.26 3.38 7.48
N HIS A 101 -2.76 3.99 8.57
CA HIS A 101 -4.16 3.82 8.95
C HIS A 101 -4.80 5.09 9.48
N ILE A 102 -6.12 5.21 9.29
CA ILE A 102 -6.94 6.21 9.96
C ILE A 102 -7.36 5.63 11.32
N HIS A 103 -7.11 6.38 12.39
CA HIS A 103 -7.41 6.02 13.76
C HIS A 103 -8.66 6.74 14.28
N GLU A 104 -9.30 6.18 15.32
CA GLU A 104 -10.62 6.62 15.82
C GLU A 104 -10.63 8.04 16.40
N LYS A 105 -9.48 8.52 16.91
CA LYS A 105 -9.38 9.81 17.58
C LYS A 105 -8.38 10.72 16.88
N GLY A 106 -8.76 11.97 16.60
CA GLY A 106 -7.85 13.01 16.15
C GLY A 106 -7.09 13.61 17.33
N ASP A 107 -6.37 12.77 18.05
CA ASP A 107 -5.59 13.17 19.21
C ASP A 107 -4.15 12.63 19.08
N CYS A 108 -3.20 13.53 18.89
CA CYS A 108 -1.76 13.26 18.80
C CYS A 108 -1.00 13.77 20.04
N SER A 109 -1.66 13.97 21.17
CA SER A 109 -1.05 14.56 22.37
C SER A 109 -0.11 13.61 23.10
N ALA A 110 -0.34 12.30 23.03
CA ALA A 110 0.57 11.32 23.62
C ALA A 110 1.86 11.23 22.79
N PRO A 111 3.04 11.26 23.43
CA PRO A 111 4.33 11.26 22.74
C PRO A 111 4.55 10.06 21.81
N ASP A 112 3.91 8.93 22.07
CA ASP A 112 3.96 7.69 21.28
C ASP A 112 2.79 7.55 20.31
N GLY A 113 1.92 8.56 20.20
CA GLY A 113 0.73 8.56 19.35
C GLY A 113 -0.41 7.67 19.88
N SER A 114 -0.30 7.10 21.09
CA SER A 114 -1.33 6.19 21.64
C SER A 114 -2.68 6.87 21.89
N SER A 115 -2.72 8.19 22.06
CA SER A 115 -3.96 8.97 22.23
C SER A 115 -4.90 8.90 21.02
N ALA A 116 -4.39 8.55 19.82
CA ALA A 116 -5.22 8.37 18.63
C ALA A 116 -6.14 7.12 18.70
N GLY A 117 -5.95 6.24 19.69
CA GLY A 117 -6.79 5.05 19.88
C GLY A 117 -6.50 3.93 18.89
N GLY A 118 -7.48 3.09 18.59
CA GLY A 118 -7.43 2.00 17.60
C GLY A 118 -7.75 2.49 16.18
N HIS A 119 -7.85 1.56 15.23
CA HIS A 119 -8.30 1.88 13.87
C HIS A 119 -9.73 2.45 13.88
N PHE A 120 -10.02 3.38 12.99
CA PHE A 120 -11.36 3.91 12.80
C PHE A 120 -12.27 2.84 12.22
N ASN A 121 -13.18 2.32 13.03
CA ASN A 121 -14.04 1.19 12.70
C ASN A 121 -15.53 1.51 12.93
N PRO A 122 -16.14 2.41 12.16
CA PRO A 122 -17.54 2.79 12.35
C PRO A 122 -18.53 1.66 12.02
N GLY A 123 -18.11 0.72 11.17
CA GLY A 123 -18.91 -0.44 10.76
C GLY A 123 -18.80 -1.65 11.69
N ASN A 124 -17.94 -1.59 12.71
CA ASN A 124 -17.66 -2.70 13.62
C ASN A 124 -17.31 -4.02 12.88
N ALA A 125 -16.52 -3.90 11.83
CA ALA A 125 -15.98 -5.00 11.04
C ALA A 125 -14.70 -5.58 11.66
N GLU A 126 -14.20 -6.69 11.14
CA GLU A 126 -12.84 -7.18 11.41
C GLU A 126 -11.82 -6.38 10.62
N HIS A 127 -10.58 -6.32 11.12
CA HIS A 127 -9.45 -5.73 10.41
C HIS A 127 -9.11 -6.54 9.15
N GLY A 128 -8.70 -5.84 8.08
CA GLY A 128 -8.31 -6.51 6.83
C GLY A 128 -7.86 -5.55 5.74
N SER A 129 -7.51 -6.12 4.60
CA SER A 129 -7.22 -5.33 3.39
C SER A 129 -8.47 -4.61 2.90
N ILE A 130 -8.33 -3.40 2.35
CA ILE A 130 -9.44 -2.65 1.73
C ILE A 130 -10.07 -3.36 0.53
N ASP A 131 -9.41 -4.36 -0.03
CA ASP A 131 -9.93 -5.23 -1.10
C ASP A 131 -10.79 -6.38 -0.56
N ALA A 132 -10.72 -6.65 0.75
CA ALA A 132 -11.54 -7.66 1.40
C ALA A 132 -12.95 -7.14 1.68
N ALA A 133 -13.92 -8.07 1.73
CA ALA A 133 -15.30 -7.71 2.04
C ALA A 133 -15.47 -7.16 3.48
N ALA A 134 -14.66 -7.65 4.42
CA ALA A 134 -14.61 -7.16 5.78
C ALA A 134 -13.27 -6.44 6.02
N HIS A 135 -13.34 -5.18 6.42
CA HIS A 135 -12.20 -4.36 6.84
C HIS A 135 -12.71 -3.14 7.60
N HIS A 136 -11.84 -2.53 8.40
CA HIS A 136 -12.18 -1.29 9.09
C HIS A 136 -12.31 -0.12 8.11
N GLY A 137 -13.04 0.89 8.48
CA GLY A 137 -13.07 2.14 7.71
C GLY A 137 -11.72 2.84 7.65
N GLY A 138 -10.88 2.63 8.66
CA GLY A 138 -9.53 3.22 8.74
C GLY A 138 -8.42 2.39 8.14
N ASP A 139 -8.69 1.15 7.68
CA ASP A 139 -7.68 0.34 7.02
C ASP A 139 -7.28 0.95 5.67
N MET A 140 -6.00 0.93 5.37
CA MET A 140 -5.42 1.47 4.14
C MET A 140 -4.28 0.54 3.66
N PRO A 141 -3.89 0.63 2.38
CA PRO A 141 -2.71 -0.07 1.91
C PRO A 141 -1.43 0.36 2.64
N ASN A 142 -0.53 -0.59 2.85
CA ASN A 142 0.82 -0.28 3.32
C ASN A 142 1.51 0.73 2.39
N ILE A 143 2.38 1.54 2.97
CA ILE A 143 3.27 2.43 2.23
C ILE A 143 4.68 1.82 2.17
N VAL A 144 5.36 2.02 1.04
CA VAL A 144 6.70 1.50 0.80
C VAL A 144 7.69 2.66 0.66
N ALA A 145 8.73 2.63 1.47
CA ALA A 145 9.80 3.62 1.42
C ALA A 145 10.80 3.31 0.30
N ASP A 146 11.23 4.32 -0.42
CA ASP A 146 12.30 4.25 -1.39
C ASP A 146 13.70 4.09 -0.74
N ALA A 147 14.75 4.04 -1.55
CA ALA A 147 16.13 3.93 -1.08
C ALA A 147 16.61 5.18 -0.28
N GLN A 148 15.86 6.27 -0.29
CA GLN A 148 16.13 7.50 0.46
C GLN A 148 15.25 7.64 1.71
N GLY A 149 14.34 6.67 1.96
CA GLY A 149 13.42 6.71 3.09
C GLY A 149 12.21 7.62 2.87
N ASN A 150 11.83 7.85 1.62
CA ASN A 150 10.60 8.56 1.27
C ASN A 150 9.56 7.58 0.73
N ALA A 151 8.29 7.80 1.06
CA ALA A 151 7.19 7.07 0.48
C ALA A 151 6.22 8.04 -0.19
N ARG A 152 5.79 7.69 -1.40
CA ARG A 152 4.68 8.37 -2.07
C ARG A 152 3.39 7.61 -1.76
N VAL A 153 2.43 8.32 -1.22
CA VAL A 153 1.05 7.86 -1.08
C VAL A 153 0.28 8.27 -2.33
N ASP A 154 -0.39 7.33 -2.97
CA ASP A 154 -1.24 7.60 -4.13
C ASP A 154 -2.18 6.39 -4.31
N GLY A 155 -3.31 6.40 -3.62
CA GLY A 155 -4.20 5.25 -3.63
C GLY A 155 -5.56 5.47 -2.97
N PRO A 156 -6.47 4.51 -3.15
CA PRO A 156 -7.81 4.59 -2.58
C PRO A 156 -7.76 4.43 -1.06
N VAL A 157 -8.68 5.12 -0.40
CA VAL A 157 -9.06 4.88 1.01
C VAL A 157 -10.21 3.87 1.02
N SER A 158 -10.46 3.24 2.17
CA SER A 158 -11.60 2.34 2.36
C SER A 158 -12.90 2.95 1.83
N SER A 159 -13.70 2.14 1.14
CA SER A 159 -15.04 2.54 0.68
C SER A 159 -16.05 2.72 1.83
N ASN A 160 -15.67 2.29 3.04
CA ASN A 160 -16.52 2.30 4.23
C ASN A 160 -16.45 3.63 5.01
N VAL A 161 -15.84 4.67 4.43
CA VAL A 161 -15.71 5.99 5.03
C VAL A 161 -16.01 7.12 4.04
N ASN A 162 -16.17 8.33 4.55
CA ASN A 162 -16.37 9.53 3.76
C ASN A 162 -15.61 10.72 4.38
N ALA A 163 -15.63 11.88 3.73
CA ALA A 163 -15.10 13.11 4.27
C ALA A 163 -16.11 14.26 4.10
N GLY A 164 -16.33 15.01 5.16
CA GLY A 164 -17.12 16.22 5.17
C GLY A 164 -18.64 16.04 5.25
N LYS A 165 -19.14 14.82 5.48
CA LYS A 165 -20.56 14.58 5.71
C LYS A 165 -21.03 14.83 7.14
N GLY A 166 -20.10 14.81 8.11
CA GLY A 166 -20.40 15.01 9.52
C GLY A 166 -21.16 13.85 10.15
N ASP A 167 -21.15 12.67 9.54
CA ASP A 167 -21.76 11.45 10.05
C ASP A 167 -20.75 10.56 10.79
N GLY A 168 -21.21 9.38 11.27
CA GLY A 168 -20.35 8.43 11.99
C GLY A 168 -19.23 7.81 11.14
N PHE A 169 -19.23 8.01 9.83
CA PHE A 169 -18.26 7.48 8.86
C PHE A 169 -17.28 8.57 8.36
N ASP A 170 -17.38 9.78 8.87
CA ASP A 170 -16.54 10.92 8.48
C ASP A 170 -15.13 10.80 9.06
N ILE A 171 -14.11 10.92 8.19
CA ILE A 171 -12.70 10.89 8.59
C ILE A 171 -12.19 12.23 9.12
N ILE A 172 -12.91 13.34 8.89
CA ILE A 172 -12.50 14.65 9.42
C ILE A 172 -12.54 14.61 10.95
N GLY A 173 -11.47 15.07 11.57
CA GLY A 173 -11.30 15.00 13.02
C GLY A 173 -10.78 13.65 13.53
N ARG A 174 -10.43 12.71 12.65
CA ARG A 174 -9.79 11.43 12.99
C ARG A 174 -8.28 11.56 12.98
N GLY A 175 -7.59 10.54 13.55
CA GLY A 175 -6.13 10.43 13.49
C GLY A 175 -5.67 9.78 12.20
N LEU A 176 -4.51 10.17 11.68
CA LEU A 176 -3.78 9.47 10.64
C LEU A 176 -2.44 9.03 11.19
N ILE A 177 -2.13 7.74 11.10
CA ILE A 177 -0.94 7.15 11.74
C ILE A 177 -0.09 6.43 10.69
N VAL A 178 1.23 6.62 10.79
CA VAL A 178 2.24 5.78 10.14
C VAL A 178 2.85 4.86 11.19
N HIS A 179 2.93 3.57 10.91
CA HIS A 179 3.43 2.54 11.80
C HIS A 179 4.87 2.12 11.49
N ALA A 180 5.52 1.42 12.43
CA ALA A 180 6.91 0.97 12.31
C ALA A 180 7.07 -0.26 11.43
N ASP A 181 6.09 -1.15 11.45
CA ASP A 181 6.09 -2.42 10.75
C ASP A 181 4.96 -2.45 9.70
N PRO A 182 5.03 -3.34 8.71
CA PRO A 182 3.94 -3.52 7.76
C PRO A 182 2.70 -4.07 8.45
N ASP A 183 1.54 -3.67 7.97
CA ASP A 183 0.27 -4.34 8.26
C ASP A 183 0.25 -5.70 7.55
N ASP A 184 -0.05 -6.77 8.29
CA ASP A 184 -0.17 -8.13 7.74
C ASP A 184 -1.56 -8.43 7.16
N TYR A 185 -2.51 -7.49 7.28
CA TYR A 185 -3.91 -7.55 6.82
C TYR A 185 -4.76 -8.69 7.42
N HIS A 186 -4.31 -9.34 8.47
CA HIS A 186 -4.95 -10.52 9.03
C HIS A 186 -5.07 -10.50 10.55
N SER A 187 -4.01 -10.06 11.24
CA SER A 187 -3.96 -10.07 12.70
C SER A 187 -4.91 -9.05 13.31
N GLN A 188 -5.78 -9.51 14.17
CA GLN A 188 -6.73 -8.65 14.86
C GLN A 188 -6.11 -8.01 16.10
N PRO A 189 -6.45 -6.78 16.42
CA PRO A 189 -7.36 -5.87 15.70
C PRO A 189 -6.64 -4.91 14.73
N THR A 190 -5.33 -4.95 14.55
CA THR A 190 -4.56 -3.88 13.89
C THR A 190 -3.38 -4.36 13.03
N GLY A 191 -3.41 -5.61 12.54
CA GLY A 191 -2.45 -6.12 11.56
C GLY A 191 -1.00 -6.20 12.01
N ASN A 192 -0.72 -6.22 13.33
CA ASN A 192 0.64 -6.26 13.89
C ASN A 192 1.57 -5.13 13.42
N ALA A 193 1.03 -3.99 13.01
CA ALA A 193 1.80 -2.90 12.40
C ALA A 193 2.80 -2.20 13.35
N GLY A 194 2.85 -2.58 14.61
CA GLY A 194 3.88 -2.15 15.55
C GLY A 194 3.70 -0.73 16.11
N ALA A 195 4.81 -0.11 16.50
CA ALA A 195 4.83 1.22 17.08
C ALA A 195 4.37 2.29 16.08
N ARG A 196 3.97 3.46 16.58
CA ARG A 196 3.53 4.59 15.76
C ARG A 196 4.70 5.55 15.54
N LEU A 197 5.02 5.84 14.29
CA LEU A 197 6.13 6.71 13.90
C LEU A 197 5.70 8.15 13.67
N ALA A 198 4.48 8.36 13.17
CA ALA A 198 3.94 9.70 12.95
C ALA A 198 2.44 9.72 13.19
N CYS A 199 1.94 10.89 13.61
CA CYS A 199 0.54 11.15 13.89
C CYS A 199 0.12 12.49 13.27
N ALA A 200 -1.10 12.53 12.72
CA ALA A 200 -1.75 13.76 12.28
C ALA A 200 -3.23 13.75 12.68
N VAL A 201 -3.82 14.92 12.77
CA VAL A 201 -5.28 15.07 12.79
C VAL A 201 -5.73 15.40 11.36
N ILE A 202 -6.70 14.66 10.84
CA ILE A 202 -7.30 14.93 9.53
C ILE A 202 -8.19 16.15 9.65
N ALA A 203 -7.82 17.23 8.98
CA ALA A 203 -8.56 18.49 8.98
C ALA A 203 -9.32 18.67 7.65
N LYS A 204 -10.42 19.41 7.68
CA LYS A 204 -11.10 19.85 6.45
C LYS A 204 -10.16 20.73 5.64
N ALA A 205 -10.08 20.51 4.33
CA ALA A 205 -9.35 21.42 3.44
C ALA A 205 -10.03 22.79 3.39
N GLU A 206 -9.21 23.84 3.32
CA GLU A 206 -9.66 25.25 3.21
C GLU A 206 -10.05 25.57 1.75
#